data_1c8dbfa9093d850e267c31418c388661
#
_entry.id   1c8dbfa9093d850e267c31418c388661
#
_cell.length_a   1.000
_cell.length_b   1.000
_cell.length_c   1.000
_cell.angle_alpha   90.00
_cell.angle_beta   90.00
_cell.angle_gamma   90.00
#
_symmetry.space_group_name_H-M   'P 1'
#
loop_
_entity.id
_entity.type
_entity.pdbx_description
1 polymer ?
#
loop_
_entity_poly.entity_id
_entity_poly.type
_entity_poly.pdbx_seq_one_letter_code
_entity_poly.pdbx_strand_id
1 'polypeptide(L)'
;VKRQRGFSLLEVILAFSLLAVALGILLAILSGGLAQVKNSGDASVATLHAQSLLAELGALDPITPGSRGGELDDGRYRWEMRIDEVEDPAPVALAGIEVDAIDSVGLQLASAPVLYRVQVDVAWGEDDYARSLRFVTLRARVPEPPVAVLP
;
A
#
# COMPACT_ATOMS: atom_id res chain seq x y z
N VAL A 1 -44.15 -38.05 49.16
CA VAL A 1 -44.75 -36.84 48.57
C VAL A 1 -43.58 -36.01 48.04
N LYS A 2 -43.35 -35.95 46.69
CA LYS A 2 -42.35 -35.10 46.05
C LYS A 2 -42.87 -33.65 46.09
N ARG A 3 -42.19 -32.80 46.86
CA ARG A 3 -42.40 -31.34 46.86
C ARG A 3 -42.05 -30.77 45.50
N GLN A 4 -43.00 -30.35 44.69
CA GLN A 4 -42.76 -29.55 43.50
C GLN A 4 -42.30 -28.15 43.95
N ARG A 5 -41.07 -27.79 43.63
CA ARG A 5 -40.57 -26.42 43.76
C ARG A 5 -40.87 -25.69 42.48
N GLY A 6 -41.76 -24.71 42.52
CA GLY A 6 -42.00 -23.78 41.41
C GLY A 6 -40.89 -22.74 41.33
N PHE A 7 -40.62 -22.28 40.12
CA PHE A 7 -39.67 -21.15 39.88
C PHE A 7 -40.21 -19.89 40.56
N SER A 8 -39.32 -19.13 41.20
CA SER A 8 -39.68 -17.83 41.73
C SER A 8 -39.69 -16.78 40.64
N LEU A 9 -40.56 -15.76 40.76
CA LEU A 9 -40.63 -14.65 39.80
C LEU A 9 -39.24 -13.95 39.67
N LEU A 10 -38.53 -13.83 40.76
CA LEU A 10 -37.20 -13.25 40.80
C LEU A 10 -36.19 -14.02 39.91
N GLU A 11 -36.26 -15.36 39.95
CA GLU A 11 -35.35 -16.23 39.16
C GLU A 11 -35.61 -16.06 37.66
N VAL A 12 -36.87 -15.93 37.29
CA VAL A 12 -37.25 -15.68 35.87
C VAL A 12 -36.73 -14.31 35.41
N ILE A 13 -36.91 -13.26 36.21
CA ILE A 13 -36.39 -11.91 35.89
C ILE A 13 -34.87 -11.92 35.77
N LEU A 14 -34.20 -12.59 36.70
CA LEU A 14 -32.72 -12.70 36.68
C LEU A 14 -32.23 -13.44 35.42
N ALA A 15 -32.91 -14.56 35.07
CA ALA A 15 -32.58 -15.33 33.88
C ALA A 15 -32.73 -14.50 32.58
N PHE A 16 -33.85 -13.77 32.44
CA PHE A 16 -34.07 -12.88 31.29
C PHE A 16 -33.08 -11.74 31.26
N SER A 17 -32.69 -11.16 32.40
CA SER A 17 -31.70 -10.10 32.46
C SER A 17 -30.31 -10.60 32.01
N LEU A 18 -29.89 -11.78 32.44
CA LEU A 18 -28.66 -12.40 32.00
C LEU A 18 -28.67 -12.74 30.51
N LEU A 19 -29.83 -13.26 30.01
CA LEU A 19 -30.01 -13.54 28.60
C LEU A 19 -29.89 -12.26 27.75
N ALA A 20 -30.56 -11.17 28.18
CA ALA A 20 -30.47 -9.88 27.47
C ALA A 20 -29.06 -9.33 27.42
N VAL A 21 -28.31 -9.40 28.52
CA VAL A 21 -26.89 -8.99 28.55
C VAL A 21 -26.05 -9.85 27.61
N ALA A 22 -26.23 -11.17 27.66
CA ALA A 22 -25.48 -12.09 26.78
C ALA A 22 -25.75 -11.82 25.31
N LEU A 23 -27.02 -11.61 24.91
CA LEU A 23 -27.39 -11.25 23.55
C LEU A 23 -26.80 -9.89 23.14
N GLY A 24 -26.81 -8.91 24.04
CA GLY A 24 -26.20 -7.60 23.78
C GLY A 24 -24.71 -7.70 23.48
N ILE A 25 -23.97 -8.49 24.25
CA ILE A 25 -22.54 -8.73 24.02
C ILE A 25 -22.30 -9.43 22.68
N LEU A 26 -23.10 -10.46 22.35
CA LEU A 26 -22.97 -11.17 21.08
C LEU A 26 -23.23 -10.25 19.88
N LEU A 27 -24.24 -9.38 19.95
CA LEU A 27 -24.54 -8.40 18.90
C LEU A 27 -23.41 -7.37 18.76
N ALA A 28 -22.81 -6.93 19.86
CA ALA A 28 -21.69 -6.01 19.84
C ALA A 28 -20.46 -6.63 19.16
N ILE A 29 -20.14 -7.90 19.48
CA ILE A 29 -19.05 -8.64 18.85
C ILE A 29 -19.29 -8.81 17.34
N LEU A 30 -20.51 -9.20 16.95
CA LEU A 30 -20.87 -9.39 15.56
C LEU A 30 -20.77 -8.09 14.75
N SER A 31 -21.28 -6.99 15.32
CA SER A 31 -21.20 -5.67 14.70
C SER A 31 -19.75 -5.20 14.51
N GLY A 32 -18.90 -5.39 15.52
CA GLY A 32 -17.46 -5.08 15.44
C GLY A 32 -16.75 -5.93 14.39
N GLY A 33 -17.07 -7.23 14.32
CA GLY A 33 -16.51 -8.15 13.34
C GLY A 33 -16.85 -7.74 11.90
N LEU A 34 -18.09 -7.34 11.63
CA LEU A 34 -18.52 -6.89 10.30
C LEU A 34 -17.80 -5.60 9.86
N ALA A 35 -17.63 -4.65 10.77
CA ALA A 35 -16.87 -3.43 10.49
C ALA A 35 -15.41 -3.74 10.16
N GLN A 36 -14.80 -4.70 10.87
CA GLN A 36 -13.43 -5.13 10.60
C GLN A 36 -13.28 -5.78 9.22
N VAL A 37 -14.23 -6.63 8.82
CA VAL A 37 -14.23 -7.26 7.48
C VAL A 37 -14.33 -6.21 6.39
N LYS A 38 -15.23 -5.23 6.52
CA LYS A 38 -15.35 -4.12 5.56
C LYS A 38 -14.02 -3.37 5.45
N ASN A 39 -13.42 -3.01 6.57
CA ASN A 39 -12.15 -2.27 6.61
C ASN A 39 -11.01 -3.05 5.95
N SER A 40 -10.94 -4.35 6.18
CA SER A 40 -9.93 -5.22 5.55
C SER A 40 -10.15 -5.34 4.04
N GLY A 41 -11.41 -5.40 3.60
CA GLY A 41 -11.78 -5.39 2.19
C GLY A 41 -11.33 -4.12 1.49
N ASP A 42 -11.64 -2.95 2.07
CA ASP A 42 -11.24 -1.65 1.53
C ASP A 42 -9.71 -1.50 1.43
N ALA A 43 -8.97 -1.94 2.44
CA ALA A 43 -7.51 -1.93 2.42
C ALA A 43 -6.93 -2.87 1.34
N SER A 44 -7.56 -4.01 1.10
CA SER A 44 -7.15 -4.94 0.04
C SER A 44 -7.34 -4.31 -1.35
N VAL A 45 -8.46 -3.64 -1.58
CA VAL A 45 -8.73 -2.93 -2.83
C VAL A 45 -7.73 -1.77 -3.03
N ALA A 46 -7.47 -0.97 -1.98
CA ALA A 46 -6.46 0.09 -2.01
C ALA A 46 -5.07 -0.46 -2.38
N THR A 47 -4.72 -1.64 -1.87
CA THR A 47 -3.45 -2.32 -2.20
C THR A 47 -3.39 -2.71 -3.67
N LEU A 48 -4.47 -3.27 -4.23
CA LEU A 48 -4.54 -3.62 -5.64
C LEU A 48 -4.40 -2.39 -6.55
N HIS A 49 -5.06 -1.29 -6.21
CA HIS A 49 -4.91 -0.02 -6.93
C HIS A 49 -3.46 0.48 -6.90
N ALA A 50 -2.81 0.47 -5.73
CA ALA A 50 -1.42 0.88 -5.61
C ALA A 50 -0.49 -0.01 -6.45
N GLN A 51 -0.70 -1.32 -6.46
CA GLN A 51 0.07 -2.27 -7.27
C GLN A 51 -0.12 -2.03 -8.76
N SER A 52 -1.35 -1.75 -9.21
CA SER A 52 -1.65 -1.41 -10.61
C SER A 52 -0.90 -0.15 -11.04
N LEU A 53 -1.00 0.94 -10.25
CA LEU A 53 -0.29 2.19 -10.51
C LEU A 53 1.23 2.01 -10.58
N LEU A 54 1.78 1.19 -9.67
CA LEU A 54 3.21 0.87 -9.68
C LEU A 54 3.62 -0.03 -10.86
N ALA A 55 2.73 -0.91 -11.34
CA ALA A 55 3.00 -1.76 -12.49
C ALA A 55 2.98 -0.98 -13.82
N GLU A 56 2.13 0.04 -13.94
CA GLU A 56 2.08 0.92 -15.10
C GLU A 56 3.34 1.78 -15.23
N LEU A 57 3.93 2.14 -14.08
CA LEU A 57 5.14 2.97 -14.04
C LEU A 57 6.37 2.21 -14.56
N GLY A 58 6.96 2.71 -15.63
CA GLY A 58 8.10 2.11 -16.31
C GLY A 58 7.73 1.09 -17.39
N ALA A 59 6.46 0.64 -17.45
CA ALA A 59 5.95 -0.23 -18.50
C ALA A 59 5.17 0.55 -19.57
N LEU A 60 4.25 1.40 -19.12
CA LEU A 60 3.42 2.24 -19.98
C LEU A 60 3.81 3.72 -19.85
N ASP A 61 4.12 4.16 -18.64
CA ASP A 61 4.51 5.53 -18.33
C ASP A 61 6.02 5.64 -18.06
N PRO A 62 6.71 6.62 -18.62
CA PRO A 62 8.12 6.85 -18.32
C PRO A 62 8.32 7.28 -16.88
N ILE A 63 9.41 6.81 -16.26
CA ILE A 63 9.80 7.22 -14.91
C ILE A 63 10.38 8.64 -15.03
N THR A 64 9.61 9.64 -14.61
CA THR A 64 10.02 11.05 -14.57
C THR A 64 9.79 11.62 -13.19
N PRO A 65 10.76 12.38 -12.62
CA PRO A 65 10.56 13.05 -11.33
C PRO A 65 9.34 13.96 -11.34
N GLY A 66 8.62 13.99 -10.22
CA GLY A 66 7.44 14.81 -10.05
C GLY A 66 6.38 14.17 -9.19
N SER A 67 5.22 14.83 -9.08
CA SER A 67 4.05 14.31 -8.38
C SER A 67 2.84 14.30 -9.31
N ARG A 68 2.02 13.25 -9.17
CA ARG A 68 0.74 13.10 -9.86
C ARG A 68 -0.26 12.43 -8.94
N GLY A 69 -1.53 12.66 -9.17
CA GLY A 69 -2.60 12.11 -8.36
C GLY A 69 -3.90 12.03 -9.12
N GLY A 70 -4.87 11.35 -8.52
CA GLY A 70 -6.18 11.16 -9.11
C GLY A 70 -7.14 10.44 -8.17
N GLU A 71 -8.28 10.08 -8.71
CA GLU A 71 -9.32 9.35 -8.01
C GLU A 71 -9.65 8.06 -8.75
N LEU A 72 -10.03 7.03 -7.99
CA LEU A 72 -10.40 5.71 -8.47
C LEU A 72 -11.75 5.31 -7.85
N ASP A 73 -12.47 4.39 -8.50
CA ASP A 73 -13.77 3.88 -8.07
C ASP A 73 -14.75 5.02 -7.73
N ASP A 74 -14.99 5.91 -8.71
CA ASP A 74 -15.92 7.05 -8.59
C ASP A 74 -15.62 7.98 -7.39
N GLY A 75 -14.34 8.19 -7.09
CA GLY A 75 -13.91 9.07 -6.00
C GLY A 75 -13.82 8.39 -4.63
N ARG A 76 -14.06 7.07 -4.55
CA ARG A 76 -13.93 6.31 -3.29
C ARG A 76 -12.50 6.23 -2.79
N TYR A 77 -11.53 6.16 -3.70
CA TYR A 77 -10.11 6.15 -3.41
C TYR A 77 -9.45 7.35 -4.07
N ARG A 78 -8.62 8.06 -3.31
CA ARG A 78 -7.73 9.11 -3.82
C ARG A 78 -6.31 8.60 -3.73
N TRP A 79 -5.53 8.80 -4.78
CA TRP A 79 -4.13 8.43 -4.78
C TRP A 79 -3.23 9.62 -5.12
N GLU A 80 -2.04 9.61 -4.56
CA GLU A 80 -0.95 10.52 -4.89
C GLU A 80 0.33 9.70 -5.09
N MET A 81 1.02 9.94 -6.20
CA MET A 81 2.29 9.32 -6.51
C MET A 81 3.35 10.40 -6.59
N ARG A 82 4.47 10.21 -5.86
CA ARG A 82 5.65 11.05 -5.91
C ARG A 82 6.84 10.25 -6.38
N ILE A 83 7.60 10.82 -7.32
CA ILE A 83 8.80 10.21 -7.91
C ILE A 83 9.94 11.18 -7.70
N ASP A 84 10.91 10.78 -6.89
CA ASP A 84 12.12 11.54 -6.59
C ASP A 84 13.34 10.76 -7.08
N GLU A 85 14.28 11.46 -7.72
CA GLU A 85 15.59 10.90 -8.04
C GLU A 85 16.41 10.74 -6.75
N VAL A 86 17.04 9.58 -6.59
CA VAL A 86 17.86 9.26 -5.42
C VAL A 86 19.30 9.11 -5.86
N GLU A 87 20.18 9.85 -5.22
CA GLU A 87 21.61 9.68 -5.41
C GLU A 87 22.02 8.25 -5.00
N ASP A 88 22.66 7.51 -5.92
CA ASP A 88 23.12 6.16 -5.62
C ASP A 88 24.33 6.24 -4.67
N PRO A 89 24.25 5.70 -3.45
CA PRO A 89 25.39 5.68 -2.54
C PRO A 89 26.49 4.68 -2.96
N ALA A 90 26.25 3.86 -3.99
CA ALA A 90 27.17 2.81 -4.42
C ALA A 90 28.41 3.28 -5.21
N PRO A 91 28.45 4.44 -5.90
CA PRO A 91 29.66 4.82 -6.64
C PRO A 91 30.89 5.03 -5.75
N VAL A 92 30.71 5.24 -4.46
CA VAL A 92 31.83 5.45 -3.52
C VAL A 92 32.57 4.13 -3.19
N ALA A 93 31.89 2.99 -3.25
CA ALA A 93 32.48 1.69 -2.88
C ALA A 93 33.33 1.08 -4.00
N LEU A 94 33.16 1.49 -5.25
CA LEU A 94 33.91 0.99 -6.40
C LEU A 94 35.09 1.89 -6.77
N ALA A 95 35.19 3.08 -6.21
CA ALA A 95 36.25 4.04 -6.47
C ALA A 95 37.64 3.59 -5.92
N GLY A 96 37.69 2.50 -5.14
CA GLY A 96 38.92 1.92 -4.59
C GLY A 96 39.43 0.65 -5.28
N ILE A 97 38.70 0.15 -6.28
CA ILE A 97 39.16 -0.98 -7.09
C ILE A 97 39.85 -0.40 -8.33
N GLU A 98 41.16 -0.32 -8.32
CA GLU A 98 41.92 -0.19 -9.56
C GLU A 98 41.63 -1.43 -10.41
N VAL A 99 40.64 -1.34 -11.27
CA VAL A 99 40.44 -2.31 -12.34
C VAL A 99 41.55 -2.00 -13.32
N ASP A 100 42.60 -2.81 -13.26
CA ASP A 100 43.69 -2.79 -14.27
C ASP A 100 43.02 -2.75 -15.66
N ALA A 101 43.44 -1.79 -16.48
CA ALA A 101 42.82 -1.53 -17.77
C ALA A 101 42.97 -2.75 -18.67
N ILE A 102 42.03 -3.69 -18.52
CA ILE A 102 41.78 -4.70 -19.53
C ILE A 102 41.17 -3.94 -20.70
N ASP A 103 41.91 -3.90 -21.74
CA ASP A 103 41.67 -3.38 -23.08
C ASP A 103 40.20 -3.56 -23.49
N SER A 104 39.32 -2.67 -23.02
CA SER A 104 37.88 -2.68 -23.33
C SER A 104 37.66 -1.90 -24.63
N VAL A 105 38.21 -2.47 -25.71
CA VAL A 105 37.81 -2.10 -27.05
C VAL A 105 36.32 -2.40 -27.19
N GLY A 106 35.48 -1.37 -27.05
CA GLY A 106 34.10 -1.40 -27.46
C GLY A 106 33.02 -1.54 -26.37
N LEU A 107 33.37 -1.60 -25.07
CA LEU A 107 32.36 -1.38 -24.03
C LEU A 107 32.16 0.13 -23.86
N GLN A 108 31.25 0.70 -24.66
CA GLN A 108 30.61 1.96 -24.30
C GLN A 108 30.12 1.80 -22.89
N LEU A 109 30.63 2.62 -21.96
CA LEU A 109 30.07 2.72 -20.60
C LEU A 109 28.59 2.94 -20.74
N ALA A 110 27.82 1.88 -20.56
CA ALA A 110 26.38 2.00 -20.46
C ALA A 110 26.15 3.04 -19.37
N SER A 111 25.38 4.08 -19.67
CA SER A 111 25.07 5.14 -18.72
C SER A 111 24.66 4.49 -17.41
N ALA A 112 25.26 4.91 -16.30
CA ALA A 112 24.93 4.36 -15.00
C ALA A 112 23.41 4.45 -14.78
N PRO A 113 22.75 3.42 -14.25
CA PRO A 113 21.31 3.47 -14.01
C PRO A 113 21.01 4.57 -12.99
N VAL A 114 20.02 5.38 -13.28
CA VAL A 114 19.49 6.38 -12.35
C VAL A 114 18.45 5.73 -11.47
N LEU A 115 18.56 5.91 -10.16
CA LEU A 115 17.62 5.38 -9.18
C LEU A 115 16.54 6.41 -8.86
N TYR A 116 15.31 5.93 -8.82
CA TYR A 116 14.14 6.71 -8.45
C TYR A 116 13.45 6.08 -7.25
N ARG A 117 13.13 6.90 -6.26
CA ARG A 117 12.21 6.55 -5.20
C ARG A 117 10.80 6.87 -5.67
N VAL A 118 9.95 5.87 -5.69
CA VAL A 118 8.53 6.01 -6.01
C VAL A 118 7.73 5.78 -4.75
N GLN A 119 6.95 6.78 -4.35
CA GLN A 119 6.01 6.70 -3.23
C GLN A 119 4.61 6.82 -3.77
N VAL A 120 3.72 5.89 -3.39
CA VAL A 120 2.30 5.93 -3.70
C VAL A 120 1.52 5.92 -2.40
N ASP A 121 0.73 6.96 -2.19
CA ASP A 121 -0.22 7.08 -1.09
C ASP A 121 -1.63 6.86 -1.65
N VAL A 122 -2.38 5.92 -1.07
CA VAL A 122 -3.78 5.67 -1.41
C VAL A 122 -4.62 5.92 -0.17
N ALA A 123 -5.58 6.82 -0.26
CA ALA A 123 -6.47 7.24 0.83
C ALA A 123 -7.92 6.89 0.49
N TRP A 124 -8.71 6.53 1.52
CA TRP A 124 -10.14 6.21 1.40
C TRP A 124 -10.88 6.49 2.70
N GLY A 125 -12.21 6.44 2.67
CA GLY A 125 -13.11 6.64 3.81
C GLY A 125 -14.08 7.77 3.59
N GLU A 126 -15.15 7.81 4.39
CA GLU A 126 -16.25 8.77 4.24
C GLU A 126 -15.89 10.17 4.80
N ASP A 127 -15.03 10.22 5.83
CA ASP A 127 -14.60 11.48 6.46
C ASP A 127 -13.24 11.91 5.89
N ASP A 128 -13.27 12.63 4.76
CA ASP A 128 -12.08 13.26 4.13
C ASP A 128 -10.86 12.31 3.99
N TYR A 129 -11.13 11.09 3.56
CA TYR A 129 -10.10 10.06 3.34
C TYR A 129 -9.29 9.72 4.61
N ALA A 130 -9.99 9.48 5.70
CA ALA A 130 -9.42 9.26 7.04
C ALA A 130 -8.47 8.06 7.16
N ARG A 131 -8.40 7.18 6.15
CA ARG A 131 -7.52 6.03 6.09
C ARG A 131 -6.61 6.12 4.89
N SER A 132 -5.35 5.73 5.07
CA SER A 132 -4.38 5.72 3.97
C SER A 132 -3.40 4.57 4.10
N LEU A 133 -2.91 4.11 2.96
CA LEU A 133 -1.78 3.19 2.84
C LEU A 133 -0.69 3.85 2.01
N ARG A 134 0.55 3.67 2.43
CA ARG A 134 1.74 4.17 1.75
C ARG A 134 2.59 3.01 1.24
N PHE A 135 2.93 3.07 -0.02
CA PHE A 135 3.84 2.15 -0.68
C PHE A 135 5.07 2.93 -1.14
N VAL A 136 6.26 2.38 -0.87
CA VAL A 136 7.52 2.96 -1.31
C VAL A 136 8.33 1.88 -2.00
N THR A 137 8.83 2.18 -3.19
CA THR A 137 9.70 1.29 -3.95
C THR A 137 10.83 2.08 -4.59
N LEU A 138 11.89 1.37 -5.00
CA LEU A 138 12.97 1.90 -5.80
C LEU A 138 12.86 1.35 -7.22
N ARG A 139 13.06 2.21 -8.21
CA ARG A 139 13.10 1.86 -9.62
C ARG A 139 14.39 2.37 -10.23
N ALA A 140 15.05 1.54 -11.03
CA ALA A 140 16.21 1.93 -11.81
C ALA A 140 15.80 2.13 -13.26
N ARG A 141 16.29 3.19 -13.89
CA ARG A 141 16.19 3.43 -15.32
C ARG A 141 17.57 3.63 -15.91
N VAL A 142 17.88 2.89 -16.96
CA VAL A 142 19.07 3.15 -17.76
C VAL A 142 18.72 4.28 -18.72
N PRO A 143 19.42 5.43 -18.70
CA PRO A 143 19.22 6.49 -19.67
C PRO A 143 19.49 5.98 -21.09
N GLU A 144 18.61 6.33 -22.02
CA GLU A 144 18.84 6.01 -23.43
C GLU A 144 20.02 6.83 -23.94
N PRO A 145 21.01 6.20 -24.60
CA PRO A 145 22.16 6.96 -25.13
C PRO A 145 21.66 8.03 -26.11
N PRO A 146 22.25 9.22 -26.13
CA PRO A 146 21.87 10.26 -27.07
C PRO A 146 22.01 9.71 -28.49
N VAL A 147 20.95 9.78 -29.26
CA VAL A 147 20.97 9.39 -30.68
C VAL A 147 22.01 10.26 -31.37
N ALA A 148 23.12 9.66 -31.80
CA ALA A 148 24.11 10.36 -32.59
C ALA A 148 23.45 10.79 -33.91
N VAL A 149 23.15 12.08 -34.01
CA VAL A 149 22.74 12.68 -35.28
C VAL A 149 24.01 12.66 -36.17
N LEU A 150 24.08 11.68 -37.04
CA LEU A 150 25.10 11.67 -38.08
C LEU A 150 24.87 12.87 -39.00
N PRO A 151 25.93 13.62 -39.34
CA PRO A 151 25.88 14.77 -40.22
C PRO A 151 25.51 14.41 -41.66
#